data_1690376beb1164df2b4565630305554d
#
_entry.id   1690376beb1164df2b4565630305554d
#
_cell.length_a   1.000
_cell.length_b   1.000
_cell.length_c   1.000
_cell.angle_alpha   90.00
_cell.angle_beta   90.00
_cell.angle_gamma   90.00
#
_symmetry.space_group_name_H-M   'P 1'
#
loop_
_entity.id
_entity.type
_entity.pdbx_description
1 polymer ?
#
loop_
_entity_poly.entity_id
_entity_poly.type
_entity_poly.pdbx_seq_one_letter_code
_entity_poly.pdbx_strand_id
1 'polypeptide(L)'
;MSKVTLGPLNREEVERAVDLCLDSILKGPQSQYTPAQRTKWADIDRADWMRRLVEQHTVAAREARGTLVGVASWSAQAGSMAWLDHLYVAPAYQRQGVGLMLLQAVERDAHGEGMVRLQTQASLHLLPLLQHHGHHVLEHRLAGPDKDLACAWMEKVLEGVQG
;
A
#
# COMPACT_ATOMS: atom_id res chain seq x y z
N MET A 1 -3.69 0.70 -23.86
CA MET A 1 -3.36 0.63 -22.43
C MET A 1 -2.18 1.55 -22.14
N SER A 2 -2.34 2.36 -21.11
CA SER A 2 -1.25 3.23 -20.69
C SER A 2 -0.14 2.41 -20.08
N LYS A 3 1.09 2.67 -20.47
CA LYS A 3 2.25 2.04 -19.88
C LYS A 3 2.52 2.67 -18.51
N VAL A 4 2.69 1.84 -17.50
CA VAL A 4 3.01 2.28 -16.14
C VAL A 4 4.45 1.87 -15.83
N THR A 5 5.21 2.80 -15.28
CA THR A 5 6.59 2.56 -14.85
C THR A 5 6.74 2.83 -13.36
N LEU A 6 7.69 2.13 -12.73
CA LEU A 6 7.98 2.29 -11.32
C LEU A 6 9.30 3.04 -11.13
N GLY A 7 9.37 3.84 -10.08
CA GLY A 7 10.57 4.57 -9.71
C GLY A 7 10.43 5.22 -8.34
N PRO A 8 11.43 5.95 -7.89
CA PRO A 8 11.36 6.62 -6.60
C PRO A 8 10.30 7.72 -6.58
N LEU A 9 9.76 7.98 -5.40
CA LEU A 9 8.88 9.12 -5.20
C LEU A 9 9.74 10.37 -4.99
N ASN A 10 9.50 11.40 -5.78
CA ASN A 10 10.22 12.66 -5.65
C ASN A 10 9.65 13.49 -4.50
N ARG A 11 10.49 14.28 -3.86
CA ARG A 11 10.06 15.06 -2.70
C ARG A 11 8.89 16.00 -3.02
N GLU A 12 8.89 16.61 -4.19
CA GLU A 12 7.82 17.50 -4.62
C GLU A 12 6.51 16.78 -4.96
N GLU A 13 6.52 15.44 -5.02
CA GLU A 13 5.33 14.64 -5.28
C GLU A 13 4.65 14.13 -4.01
N VAL A 14 5.24 14.35 -2.84
CA VAL A 14 4.77 13.72 -1.60
C VAL A 14 3.34 14.15 -1.25
N GLU A 15 3.00 15.43 -1.40
CA GLU A 15 1.62 15.88 -1.17
C GLU A 15 0.65 15.22 -2.13
N ARG A 16 1.02 15.10 -3.40
CA ARG A 16 0.18 14.42 -4.40
C ARG A 16 0.01 12.95 -4.07
N ALA A 17 1.05 12.32 -3.54
CA ALA A 17 0.97 10.93 -3.13
C ALA A 17 -0.04 10.74 -2.00
N VAL A 18 -0.07 11.64 -1.03
CA VAL A 18 -1.08 11.61 0.03
C VAL A 18 -2.47 11.84 -0.55
N ASP A 19 -2.62 12.79 -1.46
CA ASP A 19 -3.90 13.03 -2.13
C ASP A 19 -4.38 11.78 -2.87
N LEU A 20 -3.47 11.10 -3.55
CA LEU A 20 -3.79 9.84 -4.24
C LEU A 20 -4.28 8.77 -3.27
N CYS A 21 -3.60 8.62 -2.13
CA CYS A 21 -4.02 7.67 -1.10
C CYS A 21 -5.43 7.98 -0.60
N LEU A 22 -5.70 9.24 -0.30
CA LEU A 22 -7.02 9.66 0.18
C LEU A 22 -8.10 9.48 -0.88
N ASP A 23 -7.80 9.79 -2.14
CA ASP A 23 -8.73 9.55 -3.24
C ASP A 23 -9.02 8.06 -3.40
N SER A 24 -8.01 7.22 -3.27
CA SER A 24 -8.18 5.77 -3.33
C SER A 24 -9.12 5.27 -2.24
N ILE A 25 -8.98 5.80 -1.04
CA ILE A 25 -9.83 5.44 0.11
C ILE A 25 -11.27 5.93 -0.10
N LEU A 26 -11.43 7.18 -0.53
CA LEU A 26 -12.74 7.84 -0.59
C LEU A 26 -13.51 7.57 -1.87
N LYS A 27 -12.82 7.42 -3.00
CA LYS A 27 -13.42 7.37 -4.32
C LYS A 27 -13.19 6.06 -5.08
N GLY A 28 -12.60 5.07 -4.43
CA GLY A 28 -12.34 3.79 -5.08
C GLY A 28 -13.64 3.15 -5.57
N PRO A 29 -13.58 2.42 -6.71
CA PRO A 29 -14.79 1.89 -7.35
C PRO A 29 -15.52 0.82 -6.56
N GLN A 30 -14.81 0.11 -5.71
CA GLN A 30 -15.40 -0.93 -4.87
C GLN A 30 -15.07 -0.65 -3.43
N SER A 31 -16.01 -0.95 -2.55
CA SER A 31 -15.74 -0.78 -1.14
C SER A 31 -16.45 -1.82 -0.31
N GLN A 32 -15.69 -2.41 0.59
CA GLN A 32 -16.19 -3.25 1.66
C GLN A 32 -16.67 -2.40 2.84
N TYR A 33 -16.55 -1.09 2.73
CA TYR A 33 -16.86 -0.14 3.80
C TYR A 33 -17.96 0.82 3.37
N THR A 34 -18.77 1.25 4.34
CA THR A 34 -19.75 2.32 4.13
C THR A 34 -19.05 3.65 3.86
N PRO A 35 -19.75 4.65 3.30
CA PRO A 35 -19.17 5.99 3.17
C PRO A 35 -18.65 6.57 4.49
N ALA A 36 -19.37 6.34 5.60
CA ALA A 36 -18.92 6.79 6.92
C ALA A 36 -17.62 6.10 7.34
N GLN A 37 -17.50 4.80 7.08
CA GLN A 37 -16.26 4.06 7.38
C GLN A 37 -15.11 4.52 6.50
N ARG A 38 -15.35 4.81 5.22
CA ARG A 38 -14.31 5.37 4.33
C ARG A 38 -13.80 6.70 4.86
N THR A 39 -14.69 7.56 5.35
CA THR A 39 -14.29 8.82 5.95
C THR A 39 -13.39 8.61 7.16
N LYS A 40 -13.69 7.60 7.98
CA LYS A 40 -12.82 7.23 9.11
C LYS A 40 -11.45 6.76 8.66
N TRP A 41 -11.39 5.92 7.62
CA TRP A 41 -10.11 5.47 7.06
C TRP A 41 -9.29 6.64 6.52
N ALA A 42 -9.95 7.67 5.99
CA ALA A 42 -9.30 8.84 5.41
C ALA A 42 -8.94 9.90 6.45
N ASP A 43 -9.35 9.71 7.71
CA ASP A 43 -9.04 10.64 8.80
C ASP A 43 -7.63 10.36 9.30
N ILE A 44 -6.65 10.85 8.57
CA ILE A 44 -5.24 10.62 8.82
C ILE A 44 -4.56 11.93 9.21
N ASP A 45 -3.41 11.82 9.88
CA ASP A 45 -2.53 12.96 10.08
C ASP A 45 -1.70 13.12 8.80
N ARG A 46 -2.03 14.16 8.02
CA ARG A 46 -1.40 14.40 6.72
C ARG A 46 0.11 14.61 6.85
N ALA A 47 0.53 15.37 7.85
CA ALA A 47 1.96 15.63 8.06
C ALA A 47 2.71 14.34 8.40
N ASP A 48 2.11 13.47 9.20
CA ASP A 48 2.69 12.18 9.56
C ASP A 48 2.82 11.27 8.34
N TRP A 49 1.80 11.21 7.49
CA TRP A 49 1.86 10.42 6.26
C TRP A 49 2.92 10.93 5.29
N MET A 50 3.03 12.25 5.16
CA MET A 50 4.07 12.86 4.32
C MET A 50 5.46 12.49 4.83
N ARG A 51 5.68 12.57 6.15
CA ARG A 51 6.94 12.21 6.78
C ARG A 51 7.28 10.74 6.52
N ARG A 52 6.32 9.85 6.69
CA ARG A 52 6.54 8.41 6.47
C ARG A 52 6.87 8.11 5.01
N LEU A 53 6.20 8.76 4.06
CA LEU A 53 6.51 8.56 2.64
C LEU A 53 7.90 9.05 2.27
N VAL A 54 8.42 10.07 2.96
CA VAL A 54 9.79 10.54 2.76
C VAL A 54 10.82 9.62 3.42
N GLU A 55 10.55 9.15 4.62
CA GLU A 55 11.52 8.39 5.42
C GLU A 55 11.56 6.90 5.09
N GLN A 56 10.47 6.32 4.63
CA GLN A 56 10.39 4.90 4.35
C GLN A 56 10.93 4.57 2.96
N HIS A 57 11.07 3.28 2.68
CA HIS A 57 11.36 2.80 1.33
C HIS A 57 10.09 2.93 0.50
N THR A 58 10.06 3.87 -0.41
CA THR A 58 8.85 4.23 -1.14
C THR A 58 9.07 4.06 -2.64
N VAL A 59 8.11 3.43 -3.31
CA VAL A 59 8.09 3.27 -4.75
C VAL A 59 6.83 3.94 -5.31
N ALA A 60 7.01 4.65 -6.43
CA ALA A 60 5.93 5.34 -7.12
C ALA A 60 5.67 4.69 -8.47
N ALA A 61 4.39 4.63 -8.84
CA ALA A 61 3.98 4.20 -10.18
C ALA A 61 3.49 5.43 -10.94
N ARG A 62 3.96 5.57 -12.18
CA ARG A 62 3.60 6.69 -13.05
C ARG A 62 3.13 6.19 -14.41
N GLU A 63 2.12 6.84 -14.97
CA GLU A 63 1.71 6.56 -16.34
C GLU A 63 2.69 7.23 -17.32
N ALA A 64 2.50 7.01 -18.64
CA ALA A 64 3.47 7.43 -19.66
C ALA A 64 3.79 8.93 -19.66
N ARG A 65 2.85 9.77 -19.22
CA ARG A 65 3.05 11.22 -19.15
C ARG A 65 3.73 11.68 -17.87
N GLY A 66 4.04 10.73 -16.96
CA GLY A 66 4.66 11.05 -15.69
C GLY A 66 3.71 11.31 -14.55
N THR A 67 2.39 11.23 -14.78
CA THR A 67 1.40 11.39 -13.72
C THR A 67 1.47 10.24 -12.73
N LEU A 68 1.48 10.58 -11.44
CA LEU A 68 1.50 9.61 -10.36
C LEU A 68 0.17 8.86 -10.32
N VAL A 69 0.23 7.53 -10.38
CA VAL A 69 -0.97 6.67 -10.39
C VAL A 69 -0.98 5.63 -9.28
N GLY A 70 0.11 5.50 -8.54
CA GLY A 70 0.17 4.58 -7.40
C GLY A 70 1.39 4.85 -6.55
N VAL A 71 1.33 4.37 -5.31
CA VAL A 71 2.43 4.52 -4.36
C VAL A 71 2.40 3.36 -3.36
N ALA A 72 3.57 2.87 -2.99
CA ALA A 72 3.73 1.89 -1.93
C ALA A 72 4.94 2.23 -1.10
N SER A 73 4.91 1.88 0.19
CA SER A 73 6.05 2.10 1.06
C SER A 73 6.16 1.00 2.10
N TRP A 74 7.39 0.74 2.54
CA TRP A 74 7.64 -0.21 3.61
C TRP A 74 8.76 0.30 4.51
N SER A 75 8.78 -0.20 5.74
CA SER A 75 9.82 0.12 6.71
C SER A 75 10.33 -1.16 7.37
N ALA A 76 11.59 -1.15 7.78
CA ALA A 76 12.20 -2.28 8.49
C ALA A 76 11.78 -2.28 9.96
N GLN A 77 11.44 -3.45 10.46
CA GLN A 77 11.07 -3.67 11.86
C GLN A 77 12.02 -4.70 12.47
N ALA A 78 11.94 -4.87 13.79
CA ALA A 78 12.74 -5.86 14.48
C ALA A 78 12.50 -7.27 13.90
N GLY A 79 13.55 -8.11 13.93
CA GLY A 79 13.46 -9.48 13.44
C GLY A 79 13.48 -9.62 11.93
N SER A 80 14.10 -8.69 11.24
CA SER A 80 14.19 -8.69 9.77
C SER A 80 12.82 -8.79 9.10
N MET A 81 11.86 -8.07 9.65
CA MET A 81 10.50 -8.01 9.16
C MET A 81 10.24 -6.66 8.50
N ALA A 82 9.72 -6.68 7.26
CA ALA A 82 9.29 -5.49 6.57
C ALA A 82 7.82 -5.23 6.89
N TRP A 83 7.48 -3.98 7.14
CA TRP A 83 6.10 -3.55 7.33
C TRP A 83 5.66 -2.76 6.10
N LEU A 84 4.68 -3.29 5.38
CA LEU A 84 4.06 -2.58 4.25
C LEU A 84 3.08 -1.57 4.82
N ASP A 85 3.41 -0.30 4.68
CA ASP A 85 2.65 0.80 5.30
C ASP A 85 1.65 1.43 4.33
N HIS A 86 2.05 1.62 3.08
CA HIS A 86 1.19 2.20 2.05
C HIS A 86 1.17 1.30 0.82
N LEU A 87 -0.01 1.10 0.25
CA LEU A 87 -0.20 0.48 -1.06
C LEU A 87 -1.52 1.00 -1.60
N TYR A 88 -1.43 2.02 -2.45
CA TYR A 88 -2.60 2.71 -2.97
C TYR A 88 -2.45 2.95 -4.47
N VAL A 89 -3.55 2.80 -5.19
CA VAL A 89 -3.63 3.03 -6.63
C VAL A 89 -4.74 4.04 -6.88
N ALA A 90 -4.49 5.01 -7.74
CA ALA A 90 -5.50 6.00 -8.12
C ALA A 90 -6.76 5.31 -8.63
N PRO A 91 -7.96 5.80 -8.28
CA PRO A 91 -9.22 5.12 -8.64
C PRO A 91 -9.33 4.78 -10.13
N ALA A 92 -8.90 5.68 -11.02
CA ALA A 92 -8.98 5.46 -12.45
C ALA A 92 -8.03 4.38 -12.97
N TYR A 93 -7.06 3.96 -12.18
CA TYR A 93 -6.05 2.98 -12.58
C TYR A 93 -6.16 1.67 -11.83
N GLN A 94 -7.18 1.48 -11.03
CA GLN A 94 -7.41 0.22 -10.31
C GLN A 94 -7.82 -0.88 -11.30
N ARG A 95 -7.55 -2.13 -10.91
CA ARG A 95 -7.82 -3.33 -11.72
C ARG A 95 -7.04 -3.40 -13.03
N GLN A 96 -5.91 -2.70 -13.10
CA GLN A 96 -5.03 -2.73 -14.26
C GLN A 96 -3.64 -3.31 -13.92
N GLY A 97 -3.52 -3.96 -12.77
CA GLY A 97 -2.28 -4.59 -12.36
C GLY A 97 -1.28 -3.67 -11.67
N VAL A 98 -1.61 -2.39 -11.46
CA VAL A 98 -0.69 -1.44 -10.83
C VAL A 98 -0.41 -1.83 -9.37
N GLY A 99 -1.44 -2.22 -8.63
CA GLY A 99 -1.27 -2.68 -7.25
C GLY A 99 -0.33 -3.88 -7.15
N LEU A 100 -0.46 -4.83 -8.07
CA LEU A 100 0.43 -5.99 -8.10
C LEU A 100 1.87 -5.59 -8.44
N MET A 101 2.06 -4.69 -9.40
CA MET A 101 3.40 -4.18 -9.73
C MET A 101 4.07 -3.57 -8.51
N LEU A 102 3.34 -2.74 -7.77
CA LEU A 102 3.83 -2.10 -6.55
C LEU A 102 4.15 -3.12 -5.46
N LEU A 103 3.25 -4.08 -5.25
CA LEU A 103 3.45 -5.13 -4.24
C LEU A 103 4.71 -5.94 -4.55
N GLN A 104 4.88 -6.36 -5.80
CA GLN A 104 6.05 -7.13 -6.21
C GLN A 104 7.34 -6.32 -6.05
N ALA A 105 7.31 -5.03 -6.36
CA ALA A 105 8.46 -4.15 -6.18
C ALA A 105 8.84 -4.05 -4.69
N VAL A 106 7.85 -3.91 -3.80
CA VAL A 106 8.09 -3.89 -2.36
C VAL A 106 8.70 -5.21 -1.89
N GLU A 107 8.14 -6.34 -2.35
CA GLU A 107 8.66 -7.66 -1.95
C GLU A 107 10.11 -7.85 -2.38
N ARG A 108 10.45 -7.48 -3.62
CA ARG A 108 11.83 -7.57 -4.10
C ARG A 108 12.77 -6.64 -3.34
N ASP A 109 12.35 -5.42 -3.10
CA ASP A 109 13.15 -4.43 -2.38
C ASP A 109 13.41 -4.87 -0.95
N ALA A 110 12.37 -5.28 -0.25
CA ALA A 110 12.49 -5.75 1.13
C ALA A 110 13.39 -6.99 1.22
N HIS A 111 13.21 -7.95 0.33
CA HIS A 111 14.05 -9.14 0.29
C HIS A 111 15.52 -8.77 0.01
N GLY A 112 15.74 -7.83 -0.91
CA GLY A 112 17.08 -7.35 -1.24
C GLY A 112 17.76 -6.64 -0.07
N GLU A 113 16.98 -6.05 0.85
CA GLU A 113 17.49 -5.42 2.07
C GLU A 113 17.64 -6.41 3.23
N GLY A 114 17.44 -7.68 3.00
CA GLY A 114 17.63 -8.73 4.01
C GLY A 114 16.40 -9.04 4.85
N MET A 115 15.24 -8.50 4.48
CA MET A 115 14.00 -8.82 5.20
C MET A 115 13.56 -10.24 4.82
N VAL A 116 13.09 -10.98 5.82
CA VAL A 116 12.65 -12.37 5.62
C VAL A 116 11.13 -12.52 5.62
N ARG A 117 10.41 -11.50 6.07
CA ARG A 117 8.95 -11.49 6.10
C ARG A 117 8.43 -10.11 5.79
N LEU A 118 7.25 -10.07 5.17
CA LEU A 118 6.51 -8.85 4.94
C LEU A 118 5.18 -8.95 5.65
N GLN A 119 4.87 -8.00 6.50
CA GLN A 119 3.60 -7.92 7.21
C GLN A 119 2.88 -6.62 6.89
N THR A 120 1.57 -6.64 6.99
CA THR A 120 0.75 -5.43 6.83
C THR A 120 -0.58 -5.61 7.55
N GLN A 121 -1.22 -4.49 7.84
CA GLN A 121 -2.62 -4.46 8.23
C GLN A 121 -3.42 -4.05 7.00
N ALA A 122 -4.04 -5.04 6.35
CA ALA A 122 -4.71 -4.85 5.08
C ALA A 122 -6.17 -4.46 5.28
N SER A 123 -6.62 -3.46 4.52
CA SER A 123 -8.05 -3.19 4.39
C SER A 123 -8.72 -4.37 3.69
N LEU A 124 -10.04 -4.48 3.82
CA LEU A 124 -10.79 -5.53 3.13
C LEU A 124 -10.70 -5.38 1.60
N HIS A 125 -10.45 -4.17 1.13
CA HIS A 125 -10.25 -3.92 -0.29
C HIS A 125 -8.93 -4.54 -0.80
N LEU A 126 -7.87 -4.45 0.01
CA LEU A 126 -6.55 -4.95 -0.35
C LEU A 126 -6.40 -6.46 -0.10
N LEU A 127 -7.16 -7.00 0.82
CA LEU A 127 -7.06 -8.39 1.26
C LEU A 127 -7.01 -9.40 0.11
N PRO A 128 -7.92 -9.36 -0.89
CA PRO A 128 -7.90 -10.36 -1.97
C PRO A 128 -6.62 -10.33 -2.79
N LEU A 129 -6.07 -9.15 -3.07
CA LEU A 129 -4.82 -9.03 -3.82
C LEU A 129 -3.69 -9.72 -3.06
N LEU A 130 -3.58 -9.45 -1.77
CA LEU A 130 -2.53 -10.05 -0.95
C LEU A 130 -2.69 -11.56 -0.83
N GLN A 131 -3.90 -12.05 -0.58
CA GLN A 131 -4.14 -13.50 -0.48
C GLN A 131 -3.83 -14.21 -1.79
N HIS A 132 -4.19 -13.60 -2.92
CA HIS A 132 -3.93 -14.18 -4.22
C HIS A 132 -2.44 -14.29 -4.54
N HIS A 133 -1.61 -13.49 -3.89
CA HIS A 133 -0.17 -13.44 -4.14
C HIS A 133 0.68 -13.92 -2.96
N GLY A 134 0.16 -14.86 -2.19
CA GLY A 134 0.94 -15.60 -1.20
C GLY A 134 0.96 -15.03 0.20
N HIS A 135 0.21 -13.97 0.45
CA HIS A 135 0.05 -13.46 1.81
C HIS A 135 -1.10 -14.21 2.51
N HIS A 136 -0.95 -14.47 3.80
CA HIS A 136 -1.98 -15.14 4.55
C HIS A 136 -2.36 -14.33 5.79
N VAL A 137 -3.60 -14.52 6.22
CA VAL A 137 -4.14 -13.81 7.38
C VAL A 137 -3.58 -14.43 8.64
N LEU A 138 -2.96 -13.62 9.49
CA LEU A 138 -2.56 -14.00 10.83
C LEU A 138 -3.70 -13.77 11.82
N GLU A 139 -4.43 -12.65 11.66
CA GLU A 139 -5.50 -12.28 12.56
C GLU A 139 -6.43 -11.30 11.89
N HIS A 140 -7.75 -11.49 12.07
CA HIS A 140 -8.73 -10.49 11.69
C HIS A 140 -8.84 -9.47 12.82
N ARG A 141 -8.93 -8.19 12.47
CA ARG A 141 -8.91 -7.08 13.42
C ARG A 141 -9.97 -6.04 13.11
N LEU A 142 -10.24 -5.21 14.10
CA LEU A 142 -11.08 -4.03 13.95
C LEU A 142 -10.22 -2.81 14.26
N ALA A 143 -10.08 -1.92 13.30
CA ALA A 143 -9.28 -0.71 13.41
C ALA A 143 -10.16 0.52 13.62
N GLY A 144 -9.51 1.67 13.83
CA GLY A 144 -10.18 2.95 13.98
C GLY A 144 -10.59 3.24 15.41
N PRO A 145 -10.97 4.50 15.70
CA PRO A 145 -11.32 4.94 17.05
C PRO A 145 -12.54 4.21 17.62
N ASP A 146 -13.49 3.83 16.76
CA ASP A 146 -14.70 3.12 17.18
C ASP A 146 -14.60 1.61 16.99
N LYS A 147 -13.44 1.13 16.54
CA LYS A 147 -13.16 -0.31 16.29
C LYS A 147 -14.24 -0.94 15.41
N ASP A 148 -14.61 -0.26 14.34
CA ASP A 148 -15.61 -0.75 13.38
C ASP A 148 -15.07 -0.92 11.97
N LEU A 149 -13.75 -0.74 11.79
CA LEU A 149 -13.10 -0.86 10.48
C LEU A 149 -12.46 -2.24 10.37
N ALA A 150 -13.18 -3.20 9.82
CA ALA A 150 -12.68 -4.56 9.64
C ALA A 150 -11.43 -4.54 8.75
N CYS A 151 -10.41 -5.26 9.17
CA CYS A 151 -9.14 -5.39 8.45
C CYS A 151 -8.49 -6.71 8.83
N ALA A 152 -7.33 -7.00 8.25
CA ALA A 152 -6.60 -8.22 8.53
C ALA A 152 -5.11 -7.96 8.67
N TRP A 153 -4.52 -8.51 9.72
CA TRP A 153 -3.07 -8.57 9.86
C TRP A 153 -2.58 -9.75 9.02
N MET A 154 -1.69 -9.47 8.07
CA MET A 154 -1.27 -10.45 7.08
C MET A 154 0.24 -10.57 7.01
N GLU A 155 0.70 -11.72 6.51
CA GLU A 155 2.13 -12.00 6.40
C GLU A 155 2.43 -12.80 5.14
N LYS A 156 3.60 -12.51 4.55
CA LYS A 156 4.21 -13.36 3.53
C LYS A 156 5.67 -13.58 3.89
N VAL A 157 6.13 -14.83 3.82
CA VAL A 157 7.55 -15.16 3.93
C VAL A 157 8.21 -14.81 2.60
N LEU A 158 9.28 -14.02 2.65
CA LEU A 158 9.98 -13.55 1.45
C LEU A 158 11.06 -14.52 0.97
N GLU A 159 11.29 -15.57 1.70
CA GLU A 159 12.26 -16.60 1.33
C GLU A 159 11.92 -17.16 -0.05
N GLY A 160 12.95 -17.26 -0.90
CA GLY A 160 12.77 -17.80 -2.24
C GLY A 160 12.18 -16.82 -3.26
N VAL A 161 11.96 -15.57 -2.88
CA VAL A 161 11.53 -14.55 -3.83
C VAL A 161 12.65 -14.29 -4.82
N GLN A 162 12.37 -14.51 -6.09
CA GLN A 162 13.33 -14.27 -7.17
C GLN A 162 13.00 -12.93 -7.81
N GLY A 163 13.98 -12.07 -7.81
CA GLY A 163 13.86 -10.76 -8.41
C GLY A 163 13.67 -10.78 -9.90
#